data_93dfd0431994c0baae914bc198c3a972
#
_entry.id   93dfd0431994c0baae914bc198c3a972
#
_cell.length_a   1.000
_cell.length_b   1.000
_cell.length_c   1.000
_cell.angle_alpha   90.00
_cell.angle_beta   90.00
_cell.angle_gamma   90.00
#
_symmetry.space_group_name_H-M   'P 1'
#
loop_
_entity.id
_entity.type
_entity.pdbx_description
1 polymer ?
#
loop_
_entity_poly.entity_id
_entity_poly.type
_entity_poly.pdbx_seq_one_letter_code
_entity_poly.pdbx_strand_id
1 'polypeptide(L)'
;MNPSTSVVAISRIISVATSVAGVPAQQRDFKNTCFIFKGAKKGANRINYVGNDVQSVIDIYGSNSEVFKAQATFLAGGFNGSSPSALYVANIDSDTTYAVEAGQLTYNLADNYFTYSGSNADLIALFADGAIAYADVTAGGETVSAYLTMDADKHVKAYLTKSDVIEDNAVNFGEAPYSLANGDATATATVYADAFADALSEILGDSTTYLCVIDNTFSESEKKLYMSMVESSTPTHYGFVLDTSAEAAYQDKLTDLTSIAGYAHAMSYKKIAVVVDDADKANEYKSMSACSYFAQVNMTAASPMGTLFQKNMAGITASQFKDGGVINATMAWDNIMGKNANCFVKYTEVYDDGWAKGTSASGHQIGDIIAGDFVDYRITYELFYMLRSVPKLPVTSGGAIRIEQCMATAFRRLADAGVIGPGTAQDGEVFDGLGYKVYAEVPTGTERVQGVWNNVVGKGLLTGTTTKIVVQNTLKY
;
A
#
# COMPACT_ATOMS: atom_id res chain seq x y z
N MET A 1 29.14 8.71 -11.12
CA MET A 1 28.91 7.33 -10.65
C MET A 1 28.62 7.38 -9.16
N ASN A 2 27.35 7.36 -8.77
CA ASN A 2 26.99 7.12 -7.36
C ASN A 2 27.22 5.65 -7.09
N PRO A 3 27.94 5.29 -6.03
CA PRO A 3 28.05 3.88 -5.67
C PRO A 3 26.66 3.40 -5.26
N SER A 4 26.14 2.42 -5.99
CA SER A 4 24.97 1.67 -5.56
C SER A 4 25.31 0.99 -4.24
N THR A 5 24.87 1.56 -3.14
CA THR A 5 24.91 0.90 -1.83
C THR A 5 23.95 -0.28 -1.91
N SER A 6 24.52 -1.48 -2.12
CA SER A 6 23.76 -2.71 -1.99
C SER A 6 23.38 -2.88 -0.51
N VAL A 7 22.13 -2.54 -0.20
CA VAL A 7 21.60 -2.69 1.16
C VAL A 7 21.26 -4.16 1.35
N VAL A 8 21.99 -4.85 2.25
CA VAL A 8 21.64 -6.20 2.68
C VAL A 8 20.37 -6.12 3.52
N ALA A 9 19.31 -6.78 3.07
CA ALA A 9 18.05 -6.80 3.81
C ALA A 9 18.26 -7.42 5.20
N ILE A 10 17.77 -6.74 6.24
CA ILE A 10 17.86 -7.20 7.65
C ILE A 10 17.23 -8.59 7.82
N SER A 11 16.22 -8.93 7.02
CA SER A 11 15.60 -10.26 6.98
C SER A 11 16.58 -11.40 6.70
N ARG A 12 17.77 -11.12 6.15
CA ARG A 12 18.85 -12.12 6.03
C ARG A 12 19.61 -12.36 7.34
N ILE A 13 19.51 -11.44 8.30
CA ILE A 13 20.18 -11.50 9.59
C ILE A 13 19.18 -11.85 10.69
N ILE A 14 18.01 -11.28 10.64
CA ILE A 14 16.92 -11.50 11.59
C ILE A 14 15.65 -11.82 10.78
N SER A 15 15.15 -13.04 10.98
CA SER A 15 13.84 -13.45 10.46
C SER A 15 12.86 -13.47 11.62
N VAL A 16 11.96 -12.52 11.65
CA VAL A 16 10.82 -12.51 12.58
C VAL A 16 9.64 -13.05 11.80
N ALA A 17 9.27 -14.30 12.07
CA ALA A 17 8.15 -14.95 11.43
C ALA A 17 6.86 -14.65 12.23
N THR A 18 6.37 -13.48 12.06
CA THR A 18 4.96 -13.16 12.03
C THR A 18 4.68 -12.84 10.58
N SER A 19 3.92 -13.57 9.87
CA SER A 19 3.46 -13.48 8.48
C SER A 19 3.73 -12.17 7.67
N VAL A 20 4.82 -11.44 7.88
CA VAL A 20 5.17 -10.18 7.23
C VAL A 20 6.65 -10.16 6.84
N ALA A 21 6.91 -9.94 5.57
CA ALA A 21 8.24 -9.88 4.98
C ALA A 21 9.00 -8.61 5.37
N GLY A 22 10.27 -8.79 5.58
CA GLY A 22 11.42 -7.87 5.65
C GLY A 22 11.21 -6.38 5.98
N VAL A 23 11.81 -5.94 7.09
CA VAL A 23 11.86 -4.52 7.49
C VAL A 23 13.26 -3.94 7.26
N PRO A 24 13.41 -2.76 6.65
CA PRO A 24 14.69 -2.09 6.51
C PRO A 24 15.23 -1.55 7.84
N ALA A 25 16.56 -1.35 7.91
CA ALA A 25 17.28 -0.87 9.08
C ALA A 25 17.01 0.61 9.45
N GLN A 26 16.22 1.31 8.66
CA GLN A 26 15.86 2.71 8.91
C GLN A 26 14.64 2.77 9.82
N GLN A 27 14.67 3.67 10.80
CA GLN A 27 13.51 3.88 11.66
C GLN A 27 12.34 4.35 10.80
N ARG A 28 11.31 3.51 10.69
CA ARG A 28 10.13 3.78 9.89
C ARG A 28 9.10 4.53 10.73
N ASP A 29 8.57 5.60 10.20
CA ASP A 29 7.46 6.30 10.83
C ASP A 29 6.12 5.80 10.24
N PHE A 30 5.33 5.15 11.08
CA PHE A 30 4.03 4.59 10.73
C PHE A 30 2.95 5.66 10.47
N LYS A 31 3.28 6.94 10.69
CA LYS A 31 2.40 8.08 10.37
C LYS A 31 2.59 8.60 8.96
N ASN A 32 3.71 8.27 8.32
CA ASN A 32 4.02 8.77 6.99
C ASN A 32 3.02 8.23 5.98
N THR A 33 2.27 9.13 5.38
CA THR A 33 1.19 8.84 4.44
C THR A 33 1.63 9.21 3.04
N CYS A 34 1.41 8.32 2.06
CA CYS A 34 1.61 8.57 0.64
C CYS A 34 0.26 8.68 -0.06
N PHE A 35 -0.01 9.81 -0.70
CA PHE A 35 -1.11 9.95 -1.64
C PHE A 35 -0.60 9.67 -3.05
N ILE A 36 -1.13 8.63 -3.68
CA ILE A 36 -0.77 8.20 -5.04
C ILE A 36 -1.80 8.79 -5.99
N PHE A 37 -1.39 9.75 -6.80
CA PHE A 37 -2.28 10.45 -7.73
C PHE A 37 -1.94 10.14 -9.19
N LYS A 38 -2.96 10.30 -10.06
CA LYS A 38 -2.84 10.09 -11.49
C LYS A 38 -2.40 11.38 -12.18
N GLY A 39 -1.29 11.34 -12.89
CA GLY A 39 -0.82 12.49 -13.67
C GLY A 39 0.70 12.59 -13.77
N ALA A 40 1.13 13.55 -14.57
CA ALA A 40 2.52 13.78 -14.91
C ALA A 40 3.41 14.05 -13.69
N LYS A 41 4.64 13.55 -13.74
CA LYS A 41 5.65 13.75 -12.72
C LYS A 41 5.92 15.24 -12.48
N LYS A 42 5.94 15.64 -11.23
CA LYS A 42 6.29 16.98 -10.78
C LYS A 42 7.56 16.93 -9.94
N GLY A 43 8.69 17.35 -10.51
CA GLY A 43 9.99 17.33 -9.84
C GLY A 43 10.86 16.12 -10.21
N ALA A 44 12.03 16.01 -9.54
CA ALA A 44 13.04 15.00 -9.86
C ALA A 44 12.66 13.58 -9.36
N ASN A 45 11.97 13.52 -8.22
CA ASN A 45 11.61 12.25 -7.58
C ASN A 45 10.14 11.89 -7.85
N ARG A 46 9.84 10.59 -7.88
CA ARG A 46 8.46 10.11 -7.96
C ARG A 46 7.69 10.40 -6.68
N ILE A 47 8.32 10.24 -5.52
CA ILE A 47 7.75 10.50 -4.20
C ILE A 47 8.31 11.82 -3.67
N ASN A 48 7.42 12.76 -3.34
CA ASN A 48 7.79 14.08 -2.84
C ASN A 48 7.11 14.36 -1.50
N TYR A 49 7.86 14.84 -0.53
CA TYR A 49 7.29 15.30 0.74
C TYR A 49 6.61 16.65 0.54
N VAL A 50 5.36 16.75 0.95
CA VAL A 50 4.58 18.01 0.92
C VAL A 50 4.13 18.46 2.32
N GLY A 51 4.02 17.52 3.26
CA GLY A 51 3.67 17.81 4.65
C GLY A 51 2.37 18.59 4.78
N ASN A 52 2.39 19.65 5.58
CA ASN A 52 1.29 20.59 5.81
C ASN A 52 1.44 21.92 5.04
N ASP A 53 2.37 22.01 4.12
CA ASP A 53 2.57 23.21 3.31
C ASP A 53 1.57 23.25 2.14
N VAL A 54 0.42 23.87 2.41
CA VAL A 54 -0.66 24.04 1.45
C VAL A 54 -0.24 24.93 0.27
N GLN A 55 0.57 25.97 0.53
CA GLN A 55 0.98 26.90 -0.53
C GLN A 55 1.89 26.21 -1.55
N SER A 56 2.87 25.43 -1.10
CA SER A 56 3.73 24.65 -2.00
C SER A 56 2.92 23.69 -2.87
N VAL A 57 1.86 23.08 -2.33
CA VAL A 57 0.99 22.19 -3.12
C VAL A 57 0.22 22.97 -4.19
N ILE A 58 -0.30 24.16 -3.85
CA ILE A 58 -0.97 25.03 -4.81
C ILE A 58 -0.02 25.46 -5.93
N ASP A 59 1.20 25.84 -5.59
CA ASP A 59 2.20 26.34 -6.54
C ASP A 59 2.67 25.23 -7.51
N ILE A 60 2.80 23.99 -7.03
CA ILE A 60 3.30 22.87 -7.83
C ILE A 60 2.17 22.16 -8.61
N TYR A 61 1.03 21.91 -7.97
CA TYR A 61 -0.05 21.08 -8.50
C TYR A 61 -1.28 21.88 -8.94
N GLY A 62 -1.47 23.08 -8.41
CA GLY A 62 -2.64 23.94 -8.64
C GLY A 62 -3.70 23.81 -7.55
N SER A 63 -4.47 24.88 -7.34
CA SER A 63 -5.50 25.00 -6.29
C SER A 63 -6.74 24.10 -6.49
N ASN A 64 -6.93 23.53 -7.70
CA ASN A 64 -8.04 22.63 -8.02
C ASN A 64 -7.57 21.20 -8.27
N SER A 65 -6.27 20.89 -8.02
CA SER A 65 -5.71 19.56 -8.24
C SER A 65 -6.26 18.54 -7.24
N GLU A 66 -6.21 17.27 -7.63
CA GLU A 66 -6.57 16.16 -6.75
C GLU A 66 -5.63 16.09 -5.54
N VAL A 67 -4.36 16.43 -5.73
CA VAL A 67 -3.37 16.53 -4.64
C VAL A 67 -3.77 17.58 -3.61
N PHE A 68 -4.22 18.76 -4.06
CA PHE A 68 -4.67 19.81 -3.15
C PHE A 68 -5.92 19.41 -2.36
N LYS A 69 -6.93 18.83 -3.03
CA LYS A 69 -8.16 18.35 -2.38
C LYS A 69 -7.84 17.26 -1.35
N ALA A 70 -7.00 16.28 -1.71
CA ALA A 70 -6.58 15.22 -0.83
C ALA A 70 -5.80 15.75 0.40
N GLN A 71 -4.87 16.70 0.20
CA GLN A 71 -4.16 17.36 1.29
C GLN A 71 -5.11 18.13 2.21
N ALA A 72 -6.06 18.87 1.65
CA ALA A 72 -7.03 19.63 2.45
C ALA A 72 -7.85 18.71 3.36
N THR A 73 -8.35 17.58 2.82
CA THR A 73 -9.08 16.57 3.60
C THR A 73 -8.17 15.89 4.64
N PHE A 74 -6.91 15.58 4.28
CA PHE A 74 -5.93 15.00 5.20
C PHE A 74 -5.68 15.89 6.39
N LEU A 75 -5.46 17.17 6.18
CA LEU A 75 -5.19 18.14 7.26
C LEU A 75 -6.43 18.45 8.10
N ALA A 76 -7.63 18.46 7.46
CA ALA A 76 -8.90 18.66 8.15
C ALA A 76 -9.28 17.46 9.01
N GLY A 77 -8.82 16.26 8.67
CA GLY A 77 -9.14 15.01 9.37
C GLY A 77 -8.53 14.88 10.76
N GLY A 78 -8.09 15.99 11.38
CA GLY A 78 -7.58 16.04 12.75
C GLY A 78 -8.60 15.54 13.77
N PHE A 79 -8.15 14.72 14.73
CA PHE A 79 -8.95 14.21 15.82
C PHE A 79 -8.40 14.67 17.17
N ASN A 80 -9.27 15.14 18.06
CA ASN A 80 -8.90 15.68 19.39
C ASN A 80 -7.84 16.79 19.35
N GLY A 81 -7.90 17.68 18.35
CA GLY A 81 -6.96 18.80 18.22
C GLY A 81 -5.57 18.42 17.70
N SER A 82 -5.35 17.16 17.31
CA SER A 82 -4.16 16.72 16.60
C SER A 82 -4.39 16.84 15.11
N SER A 83 -3.37 17.24 14.35
CA SER A 83 -3.40 17.25 12.88
C SER A 83 -2.31 16.33 12.34
N PRO A 84 -2.60 15.56 11.29
CA PRO A 84 -1.56 14.80 10.62
C PRO A 84 -0.60 15.76 9.92
N SER A 85 0.70 15.41 9.84
CA SER A 85 1.72 16.33 9.32
C SER A 85 2.64 15.71 8.27
N ALA A 86 2.66 14.41 8.17
CA ALA A 86 3.62 13.70 7.31
C ALA A 86 2.93 13.16 6.05
N LEU A 87 2.66 14.05 5.09
CA LEU A 87 2.09 13.71 3.78
C LEU A 87 3.18 13.73 2.70
N TYR A 88 3.25 12.65 1.96
CA TYR A 88 4.00 12.48 0.73
C TYR A 88 3.03 12.35 -0.43
N VAL A 89 3.43 12.77 -1.60
CA VAL A 89 2.68 12.57 -2.84
C VAL A 89 3.52 11.79 -3.83
N ALA A 90 2.92 10.82 -4.50
CA ALA A 90 3.56 10.04 -5.54
C ALA A 90 2.70 10.06 -6.80
N ASN A 91 3.32 10.21 -7.96
CA ASN A 91 2.59 10.23 -9.22
C ASN A 91 2.72 8.93 -9.99
N ILE A 92 1.67 8.59 -10.72
CA ILE A 92 1.66 7.57 -11.77
C ILE A 92 0.98 8.18 -12.99
N ASP A 93 1.69 8.24 -14.12
CA ASP A 93 1.17 8.80 -15.37
C ASP A 93 0.86 7.67 -16.36
N SER A 94 -0.21 6.92 -16.07
CA SER A 94 -0.66 5.81 -16.92
C SER A 94 -1.56 6.24 -18.09
N ASP A 95 -1.98 7.51 -18.12
CA ASP A 95 -2.87 8.03 -19.17
C ASP A 95 -2.12 8.72 -20.31
N THR A 96 -0.92 9.24 -20.05
CA THR A 96 -0.11 9.86 -21.11
C THR A 96 0.47 8.77 -22.00
N THR A 97 0.09 8.79 -23.26
CA THR A 97 0.54 7.83 -24.28
C THR A 97 1.18 8.55 -25.44
N TYR A 98 2.12 7.86 -26.07
CA TYR A 98 2.79 8.32 -27.29
C TYR A 98 2.51 7.30 -28.39
N ALA A 99 1.77 7.72 -29.40
CA ALA A 99 1.51 6.89 -30.58
C ALA A 99 2.76 6.84 -31.48
N VAL A 100 3.09 5.64 -31.90
CA VAL A 100 4.07 5.38 -32.98
C VAL A 100 3.30 4.82 -34.16
N GLU A 101 3.20 5.62 -35.20
CA GLU A 101 2.38 5.34 -36.36
C GLU A 101 3.07 4.39 -37.36
N ALA A 102 2.30 3.73 -38.22
CA ALA A 102 2.82 2.94 -39.30
C ALA A 102 3.78 3.77 -40.18
N GLY A 103 4.91 3.19 -40.55
CA GLY A 103 5.98 3.87 -41.26
C GLY A 103 7.05 4.49 -40.36
N GLN A 104 6.82 4.58 -39.05
CA GLN A 104 7.81 5.08 -38.08
C GLN A 104 8.66 3.96 -37.47
N LEU A 105 8.20 2.70 -37.54
CA LEU A 105 8.94 1.52 -37.11
C LEU A 105 9.23 0.67 -38.33
N THR A 106 10.51 0.43 -38.67
CA THR A 106 10.93 -0.45 -39.74
C THR A 106 11.65 -1.67 -39.17
N TYR A 107 11.11 -2.85 -39.42
CA TYR A 107 11.63 -4.09 -38.85
C TYR A 107 12.90 -4.59 -39.54
N ASN A 108 13.91 -4.94 -38.76
CA ASN A 108 15.13 -5.61 -39.19
C ASN A 108 15.08 -7.07 -38.73
N LEU A 109 14.89 -7.97 -39.69
CA LEU A 109 14.76 -9.41 -39.44
C LEU A 109 16.08 -10.05 -38.99
N ALA A 110 17.24 -9.54 -39.47
CA ALA A 110 18.52 -10.15 -39.15
C ALA A 110 18.91 -10.01 -37.68
N ASP A 111 18.60 -8.85 -37.08
CA ASP A 111 19.00 -8.50 -35.73
C ASP A 111 17.81 -8.35 -34.76
N ASN A 112 16.59 -8.65 -35.24
CA ASN A 112 15.35 -8.67 -34.48
C ASN A 112 15.07 -7.36 -33.69
N TYR A 113 15.13 -6.22 -34.39
CA TYR A 113 14.76 -4.91 -33.82
C TYR A 113 13.97 -4.07 -34.82
N PHE A 114 13.31 -3.01 -34.31
CA PHE A 114 12.73 -1.97 -35.16
C PHE A 114 13.64 -0.74 -35.17
N THR A 115 13.82 -0.12 -36.32
CA THR A 115 14.41 1.21 -36.42
C THR A 115 13.32 2.27 -36.32
N TYR A 116 13.39 3.16 -35.30
CA TYR A 116 12.45 4.26 -35.14
C TYR A 116 12.89 5.49 -35.91
N SER A 117 12.11 5.91 -36.89
CA SER A 117 12.37 7.08 -37.75
C SER A 117 11.65 8.36 -37.28
N GLY A 118 10.82 8.29 -36.24
CA GLY A 118 10.08 9.44 -35.75
C GLY A 118 10.93 10.47 -35.03
N SER A 119 10.36 11.66 -34.83
CA SER A 119 11.03 12.81 -34.20
C SER A 119 10.35 13.30 -32.90
N ASN A 120 9.47 12.49 -32.31
CA ASN A 120 8.80 12.85 -31.06
C ASN A 120 9.84 12.91 -29.91
N ALA A 121 10.16 14.13 -29.46
CA ALA A 121 11.18 14.37 -28.46
C ALA A 121 10.80 13.80 -27.09
N ASP A 122 9.52 13.86 -26.74
CA ASP A 122 9.04 13.35 -25.45
C ASP A 122 9.08 11.84 -25.40
N LEU A 123 8.70 11.17 -26.52
CA LEU A 123 8.85 9.72 -26.66
C LEU A 123 10.31 9.29 -26.55
N ILE A 124 11.22 9.98 -27.25
CA ILE A 124 12.67 9.68 -27.22
C ILE A 124 13.21 9.89 -25.79
N ALA A 125 12.72 10.91 -25.07
CA ALA A 125 13.14 11.19 -23.70
C ALA A 125 12.76 10.06 -22.71
N LEU A 126 11.72 9.28 -22.99
CA LEU A 126 11.35 8.12 -22.14
C LEU A 126 12.46 7.04 -22.13
N PHE A 127 13.29 6.99 -23.17
CA PHE A 127 14.37 5.99 -23.29
C PHE A 127 15.75 6.57 -22.91
N ALA A 128 15.79 7.78 -22.37
CA ALA A 128 17.06 8.39 -21.95
C ALA A 128 17.76 7.52 -20.89
N ASP A 129 19.10 7.50 -20.95
CA ASP A 129 19.95 6.76 -20.03
C ASP A 129 19.67 5.22 -19.96
N GLY A 130 19.13 4.65 -21.03
CA GLY A 130 18.80 3.22 -21.09
C GLY A 130 17.53 2.85 -20.33
N ALA A 131 16.63 3.81 -20.11
CA ALA A 131 15.36 3.54 -19.49
C ALA A 131 14.48 2.62 -20.35
N ILE A 132 13.57 1.91 -19.70
CA ILE A 132 12.65 0.93 -20.30
C ILE A 132 11.26 1.54 -20.27
N ALA A 133 10.56 1.56 -21.40
CA ALA A 133 9.18 2.00 -21.50
C ALA A 133 8.23 0.82 -21.73
N TYR A 134 7.02 0.89 -21.22
CA TYR A 134 5.97 -0.10 -21.47
C TYR A 134 5.12 0.32 -22.67
N ALA A 135 4.75 -0.62 -23.51
CA ALA A 135 3.96 -0.34 -24.71
C ALA A 135 3.11 -1.52 -25.15
N ASP A 136 2.06 -1.21 -25.89
CA ASP A 136 1.33 -2.15 -26.72
C ASP A 136 1.86 -2.03 -28.16
N VAL A 137 2.49 -3.08 -28.67
CA VAL A 137 3.05 -3.15 -30.03
C VAL A 137 2.13 -3.99 -30.90
N THR A 138 1.64 -3.42 -31.99
CA THR A 138 0.83 -4.14 -33.00
C THR A 138 1.67 -4.42 -34.25
N ALA A 139 1.82 -5.68 -34.59
CA ALA A 139 2.61 -6.14 -35.71
C ALA A 139 1.93 -7.35 -36.36
N GLY A 140 1.87 -7.42 -37.67
CA GLY A 140 1.24 -8.51 -38.41
C GLY A 140 -0.25 -8.73 -38.10
N GLY A 141 -0.93 -7.71 -37.55
CA GLY A 141 -2.32 -7.78 -37.13
C GLY A 141 -2.53 -8.27 -35.67
N GLU A 142 -1.48 -8.63 -34.96
CA GLU A 142 -1.48 -9.06 -33.56
C GLU A 142 -0.91 -7.97 -32.66
N THR A 143 -1.42 -7.87 -31.44
CA THR A 143 -0.95 -6.90 -30.43
C THR A 143 -0.31 -7.62 -29.26
N VAL A 144 0.87 -7.17 -28.85
CA VAL A 144 1.58 -7.64 -27.67
C VAL A 144 1.91 -6.48 -26.73
N SER A 145 1.62 -6.65 -25.47
CA SER A 145 2.09 -5.74 -24.42
C SER A 145 3.52 -6.11 -24.05
N ALA A 146 4.43 -5.16 -24.16
CA ALA A 146 5.86 -5.42 -24.05
C ALA A 146 6.61 -4.27 -23.37
N TYR A 147 7.79 -4.58 -22.85
CA TYR A 147 8.77 -3.59 -22.42
C TYR A 147 9.69 -3.25 -23.59
N LEU A 148 9.79 -1.98 -23.91
CA LEU A 148 10.63 -1.49 -24.99
C LEU A 148 11.95 -0.92 -24.47
N THR A 149 13.02 -1.19 -25.18
CA THR A 149 14.28 -0.46 -25.05
C THR A 149 14.57 0.26 -26.36
N MET A 150 15.26 1.39 -26.30
CA MET A 150 15.73 2.11 -27.47
C MET A 150 17.19 2.52 -27.25
N ASP A 151 18.07 2.18 -28.18
CA ASP A 151 19.46 2.60 -28.14
C ASP A 151 19.70 4.00 -28.78
N ALA A 152 20.95 4.45 -28.79
CA ALA A 152 21.33 5.74 -29.34
C ALA A 152 21.11 5.85 -30.86
N ASP A 153 21.11 4.72 -31.56
CA ASP A 153 20.85 4.62 -33.00
C ASP A 153 19.36 4.46 -33.34
N LYS A 154 18.51 4.56 -32.28
CA LYS A 154 17.05 4.40 -32.33
C LYS A 154 16.60 3.00 -32.74
N HIS A 155 17.36 1.97 -32.37
CA HIS A 155 16.93 0.60 -32.50
C HIS A 155 16.05 0.26 -31.29
N VAL A 156 14.83 -0.20 -31.56
CA VAL A 156 13.82 -0.54 -30.55
C VAL A 156 13.65 -2.05 -30.50
N LYS A 157 13.86 -2.63 -29.33
CA LYS A 157 13.57 -4.04 -29.02
C LYS A 157 12.40 -4.13 -28.06
N ALA A 158 11.58 -5.17 -28.20
CA ALA A 158 10.46 -5.44 -27.32
C ALA A 158 10.66 -6.74 -26.53
N TYR A 159 10.29 -6.75 -25.24
CA TYR A 159 10.49 -7.86 -24.33
C TYR A 159 9.22 -8.13 -23.55
N LEU A 160 8.88 -9.39 -23.29
CA LEU A 160 7.66 -9.73 -22.56
C LEU A 160 7.76 -9.41 -21.06
N THR A 161 8.95 -9.52 -20.51
CA THR A 161 9.22 -9.22 -19.08
C THR A 161 10.47 -8.37 -18.91
N LYS A 162 10.63 -7.74 -17.75
CA LYS A 162 11.88 -7.02 -17.42
C LYS A 162 13.09 -7.95 -17.29
N SER A 163 12.90 -9.22 -16.92
CA SER A 163 13.96 -10.21 -16.90
C SER A 163 14.48 -10.50 -18.30
N ASP A 164 13.59 -10.56 -19.29
CA ASP A 164 13.96 -10.75 -20.71
C ASP A 164 14.83 -9.61 -21.23
N VAL A 165 14.64 -8.37 -20.73
CA VAL A 165 15.50 -7.23 -21.07
C VAL A 165 16.94 -7.47 -20.59
N ILE A 166 17.11 -8.02 -19.38
CA ILE A 166 18.44 -8.30 -18.82
C ILE A 166 19.13 -9.44 -19.58
N GLU A 167 18.35 -10.43 -20.03
CA GLU A 167 18.82 -11.61 -20.76
C GLU A 167 18.95 -11.37 -22.28
N ASP A 168 18.54 -10.19 -22.76
CA ASP A 168 18.39 -9.81 -24.18
C ASP A 168 17.54 -10.81 -24.99
N ASN A 169 16.47 -11.30 -24.36
CA ASN A 169 15.53 -12.25 -24.96
C ASN A 169 14.33 -11.49 -25.59
N ALA A 170 14.60 -10.77 -26.68
CA ALA A 170 13.59 -9.95 -27.35
C ALA A 170 12.55 -10.79 -28.08
N VAL A 171 11.31 -10.26 -28.15
CA VAL A 171 10.21 -10.84 -28.94
C VAL A 171 10.61 -10.92 -30.41
N ASN A 172 10.51 -12.10 -31.02
CA ASN A 172 10.83 -12.27 -32.43
C ASN A 172 9.60 -11.96 -33.30
N PHE A 173 9.56 -10.79 -33.87
CA PHE A 173 8.47 -10.36 -34.76
C PHE A 173 8.54 -10.96 -36.18
N GLY A 174 9.64 -11.60 -36.57
CA GLY A 174 9.77 -12.33 -37.84
C GLY A 174 9.11 -13.70 -37.84
N GLU A 175 8.71 -14.21 -36.67
CA GLU A 175 8.05 -15.50 -36.52
C GLU A 175 6.54 -15.34 -36.23
N ALA A 176 5.79 -16.46 -36.32
CA ALA A 176 4.39 -16.47 -35.95
C ALA A 176 4.22 -16.13 -34.44
N PRO A 177 3.20 -15.37 -34.08
CA PRO A 177 2.05 -14.93 -34.89
C PRO A 177 2.30 -13.66 -35.73
N TYR A 178 3.39 -12.92 -35.53
CA TYR A 178 3.60 -11.60 -36.13
C TYR A 178 4.07 -11.68 -37.62
N SER A 179 5.02 -12.54 -37.95
CA SER A 179 5.50 -12.89 -39.29
C SER A 179 5.91 -11.70 -40.16
N LEU A 180 6.57 -10.68 -39.60
CA LEU A 180 7.03 -9.51 -40.31
C LEU A 180 8.21 -9.86 -41.23
N ALA A 181 8.24 -9.30 -42.44
CA ALA A 181 9.36 -9.39 -43.34
C ALA A 181 10.42 -8.31 -43.04
N ASN A 182 11.66 -8.53 -43.51
CA ASN A 182 12.70 -7.50 -43.39
C ASN A 182 12.29 -6.23 -44.18
N GLY A 183 12.38 -5.08 -43.52
CA GLY A 183 11.96 -3.80 -44.07
C GLY A 183 10.46 -3.52 -43.91
N ASP A 184 9.69 -4.40 -43.25
CA ASP A 184 8.28 -4.14 -42.97
C ASP A 184 8.14 -2.92 -42.03
N ALA A 185 7.24 -2.01 -42.40
CA ALA A 185 6.98 -0.76 -41.68
C ALA A 185 5.51 -0.62 -41.28
N THR A 186 4.76 -1.72 -41.21
CA THR A 186 3.35 -1.72 -40.85
C THR A 186 3.11 -1.73 -39.33
N ALA A 187 4.16 -2.03 -38.55
CA ALA A 187 4.04 -2.04 -37.08
C ALA A 187 3.71 -0.67 -36.51
N THR A 188 2.86 -0.68 -35.46
CA THR A 188 2.51 0.49 -34.69
C THR A 188 2.75 0.20 -33.20
N ALA A 189 2.92 1.24 -32.41
CA ALA A 189 2.99 1.08 -30.95
C ALA A 189 2.28 2.21 -30.22
N THR A 190 1.69 1.87 -29.07
CA THR A 190 1.23 2.85 -28.08
C THR A 190 2.13 2.73 -26.87
N VAL A 191 3.02 3.71 -26.67
CA VAL A 191 3.98 3.74 -25.56
C VAL A 191 3.38 4.55 -24.42
N TYR A 192 3.39 3.99 -23.22
CA TYR A 192 2.86 4.65 -22.02
C TYR A 192 3.98 5.37 -21.28
N ALA A 193 3.71 6.57 -20.77
CA ALA A 193 4.67 7.33 -19.96
C ALA A 193 5.07 6.58 -18.69
N ASP A 194 4.10 5.91 -18.06
CA ASP A 194 4.32 5.00 -16.94
C ASP A 194 3.55 3.68 -17.14
N ALA A 195 4.20 2.55 -16.88
CA ALA A 195 3.49 1.30 -16.61
C ALA A 195 2.97 1.35 -15.17
N PHE A 196 1.66 1.28 -14.98
CA PHE A 196 1.04 1.41 -13.64
C PHE A 196 1.66 0.45 -12.62
N ALA A 197 1.83 -0.82 -12.97
CA ALA A 197 2.40 -1.83 -12.07
C ALA A 197 3.84 -1.52 -11.66
N ASP A 198 4.65 -1.04 -12.59
CA ASP A 198 6.05 -0.73 -12.35
C ASP A 198 6.22 0.52 -11.48
N ALA A 199 5.50 1.59 -11.82
CA ALA A 199 5.47 2.82 -11.05
C ALA A 199 4.97 2.58 -9.62
N LEU A 200 3.92 1.76 -9.47
CA LEU A 200 3.41 1.38 -8.17
C LEU A 200 4.40 0.51 -7.39
N SER A 201 5.11 -0.41 -8.05
CA SER A 201 6.16 -1.23 -7.42
C SER A 201 7.31 -0.37 -6.89
N GLU A 202 7.70 0.69 -7.62
CA GLU A 202 8.69 1.67 -7.17
C GLU A 202 8.20 2.42 -5.93
N ILE A 203 6.95 2.88 -5.93
CA ILE A 203 6.35 3.59 -4.79
C ILE A 203 6.28 2.68 -3.55
N LEU A 204 5.79 1.45 -3.71
CA LEU A 204 5.69 0.49 -2.61
C LEU A 204 7.04 -0.13 -2.21
N GLY A 205 8.09 0.07 -2.98
CA GLY A 205 9.47 -0.26 -2.61
C GLY A 205 10.10 0.72 -1.63
N ASP A 206 9.53 1.93 -1.50
CA ASP A 206 10.03 2.97 -0.58
C ASP A 206 9.59 2.68 0.86
N SER A 207 10.55 2.57 1.75
CA SER A 207 10.31 2.36 3.18
C SER A 207 9.97 3.62 3.97
N THR A 208 9.99 4.79 3.34
CA THR A 208 9.73 6.09 3.99
C THR A 208 8.27 6.21 4.39
N THR A 209 7.36 5.68 3.57
CA THR A 209 5.92 5.74 3.79
C THR A 209 5.37 4.40 4.29
N TYR A 210 4.29 4.45 5.06
CA TYR A 210 3.60 3.26 5.54
C TYR A 210 2.12 3.25 5.11
N LEU A 211 1.41 4.35 5.32
CA LEU A 211 0.02 4.50 4.90
C LEU A 211 -0.02 4.95 3.44
N CYS A 212 -0.82 4.29 2.63
CA CYS A 212 -0.96 4.63 1.22
C CYS A 212 -2.44 4.86 0.87
N VAL A 213 -2.72 5.91 0.14
CA VAL A 213 -4.06 6.21 -0.38
C VAL A 213 -3.96 6.40 -1.88
N ILE A 214 -4.76 5.66 -2.63
CA ILE A 214 -4.84 5.82 -4.08
C ILE A 214 -5.92 6.83 -4.46
N ASP A 215 -5.63 7.67 -5.44
CA ASP A 215 -6.55 8.66 -5.99
C ASP A 215 -7.81 8.02 -6.58
N ASN A 216 -8.91 8.75 -6.50
CA ASN A 216 -10.22 8.31 -6.97
C ASN A 216 -10.30 8.22 -8.51
N THR A 217 -9.45 8.93 -9.22
CA THR A 217 -9.42 8.99 -10.69
C THR A 217 -8.87 7.74 -11.37
N PHE A 218 -8.17 6.87 -10.63
CA PHE A 218 -7.73 5.58 -11.17
C PHE A 218 -8.92 4.67 -11.48
N SER A 219 -8.78 3.87 -12.53
CA SER A 219 -9.78 2.88 -12.94
C SER A 219 -9.95 1.78 -11.89
N GLU A 220 -11.06 1.04 -11.96
CA GLU A 220 -11.30 -0.09 -11.05
C GLU A 220 -10.21 -1.18 -11.18
N SER A 221 -9.71 -1.45 -12.38
CA SER A 221 -8.64 -2.42 -12.61
C SER A 221 -7.33 -1.97 -11.97
N GLU A 222 -6.97 -0.70 -12.09
CA GLU A 222 -5.79 -0.12 -11.43
C GLU A 222 -5.93 -0.17 -9.90
N LYS A 223 -7.11 0.16 -9.36
CA LYS A 223 -7.40 0.06 -7.92
C LYS A 223 -7.33 -1.39 -7.41
N LYS A 224 -7.84 -2.37 -8.18
CA LYS A 224 -7.74 -3.81 -7.84
C LYS A 224 -6.29 -4.29 -7.83
N LEU A 225 -5.50 -3.86 -8.82
CA LEU A 225 -4.06 -4.16 -8.85
C LEU A 225 -3.32 -3.50 -7.68
N TYR A 226 -3.61 -2.23 -7.37
CA TYR A 226 -3.08 -1.53 -6.19
C TYR A 226 -3.34 -2.33 -4.91
N MET A 227 -4.56 -2.79 -4.68
CA MET A 227 -4.91 -3.57 -3.47
C MET A 227 -4.08 -4.86 -3.37
N SER A 228 -3.93 -5.58 -4.48
CA SER A 228 -3.11 -6.81 -4.53
C SER A 228 -1.63 -6.54 -4.24
N MET A 229 -1.08 -5.46 -4.80
CA MET A 229 0.32 -5.10 -4.61
C MET A 229 0.60 -4.59 -3.19
N VAL A 230 -0.31 -3.82 -2.58
CA VAL A 230 -0.19 -3.39 -1.19
C VAL A 230 -0.25 -4.59 -0.25
N GLU A 231 -1.17 -5.54 -0.47
CA GLU A 231 -1.28 -6.75 0.37
C GLU A 231 0.03 -7.56 0.39
N SER A 232 0.73 -7.64 -0.74
CA SER A 232 1.99 -8.38 -0.90
C SER A 232 3.25 -7.53 -0.76
N SER A 233 3.12 -6.24 -0.47
CA SER A 233 4.25 -5.29 -0.49
C SER A 233 5.34 -5.59 0.53
N THR A 234 6.59 -5.38 0.09
CA THR A 234 7.77 -5.42 0.93
C THR A 234 8.66 -4.22 0.57
N PRO A 235 8.82 -3.26 1.48
CA PRO A 235 8.34 -3.18 2.87
C PRO A 235 6.82 -3.11 2.99
N THR A 236 6.28 -3.53 4.14
CA THR A 236 4.84 -3.58 4.40
C THR A 236 4.21 -2.20 4.33
N HIS A 237 3.07 -2.08 3.64
CA HIS A 237 2.24 -0.88 3.59
C HIS A 237 0.80 -1.21 3.99
N TYR A 238 0.04 -0.18 4.35
CA TYR A 238 -1.39 -0.26 4.60
C TYR A 238 -2.14 0.68 3.65
N GLY A 239 -3.09 0.14 2.88
CA GLY A 239 -3.76 0.85 1.80
C GLY A 239 -5.19 1.27 2.12
N PHE A 240 -5.58 2.45 1.60
CA PHE A 240 -6.94 2.96 1.63
C PHE A 240 -7.42 3.20 0.20
N VAL A 241 -8.63 2.77 -0.11
CA VAL A 241 -9.24 2.88 -1.44
C VAL A 241 -10.67 3.38 -1.31
N LEU A 242 -11.08 4.29 -2.19
CA LEU A 242 -12.47 4.73 -2.30
C LEU A 242 -13.20 3.92 -3.37
N ASP A 243 -14.40 3.47 -3.03
CA ASP A 243 -15.37 2.86 -3.93
C ASP A 243 -16.63 3.70 -3.98
N THR A 244 -16.99 4.18 -5.17
CA THR A 244 -18.20 4.98 -5.41
C THR A 244 -19.20 4.28 -6.33
N SER A 245 -19.01 2.98 -6.56
CA SER A 245 -19.93 2.18 -7.37
C SER A 245 -21.25 1.93 -6.64
N ALA A 246 -22.33 1.87 -7.39
CA ALA A 246 -23.65 1.54 -6.83
C ALA A 246 -23.68 0.12 -6.25
N GLU A 247 -22.96 -0.80 -6.87
CA GLU A 247 -22.82 -2.19 -6.44
C GLU A 247 -22.23 -2.31 -5.03
N ALA A 248 -21.27 -1.45 -4.70
CA ALA A 248 -20.66 -1.42 -3.38
C ALA A 248 -21.69 -1.18 -2.26
N ALA A 249 -22.66 -0.29 -2.52
CA ALA A 249 -23.70 0.07 -1.56
C ALA A 249 -24.94 -0.86 -1.61
N TYR A 250 -25.36 -1.29 -2.81
CA TYR A 250 -26.68 -1.90 -3.00
C TYR A 250 -26.66 -3.39 -3.31
N GLN A 251 -25.53 -4.00 -3.65
CA GLN A 251 -25.44 -5.45 -3.85
C GLN A 251 -24.95 -6.16 -2.59
N ASP A 252 -25.52 -7.34 -2.34
CA ASP A 252 -25.09 -8.22 -1.25
C ASP A 252 -23.66 -8.75 -1.48
N LYS A 253 -22.94 -8.98 -0.39
CA LYS A 253 -21.55 -9.48 -0.40
C LYS A 253 -21.33 -10.79 -1.15
N LEU A 254 -22.34 -11.62 -1.26
CA LEU A 254 -22.24 -12.91 -1.97
C LEU A 254 -22.42 -12.77 -3.48
N THR A 255 -23.03 -11.69 -3.93
CA THR A 255 -23.33 -11.42 -5.35
C THR A 255 -22.44 -10.36 -5.94
N ASP A 256 -21.92 -9.44 -5.12
CA ASP A 256 -21.01 -8.37 -5.54
C ASP A 256 -19.56 -8.85 -5.60
N LEU A 257 -19.12 -9.22 -6.80
CA LEU A 257 -17.73 -9.57 -7.09
C LEU A 257 -17.06 -8.52 -8.00
N THR A 258 -17.81 -7.50 -8.40
CA THR A 258 -17.38 -6.50 -9.39
C THR A 258 -16.89 -5.23 -8.75
N SER A 259 -17.59 -4.72 -7.74
CA SER A 259 -17.16 -3.50 -7.04
C SER A 259 -15.80 -3.67 -6.35
N ILE A 260 -15.14 -2.57 -6.03
CA ILE A 260 -13.88 -2.57 -5.26
C ILE A 260 -14.11 -3.21 -3.88
N ALA A 261 -15.23 -2.87 -3.20
CA ALA A 261 -15.56 -3.41 -1.90
C ALA A 261 -15.86 -4.92 -1.94
N GLY A 262 -16.65 -5.36 -2.91
CA GLY A 262 -16.96 -6.78 -3.10
C GLY A 262 -15.72 -7.60 -3.44
N TYR A 263 -14.91 -7.12 -4.37
CA TYR A 263 -13.64 -7.76 -4.74
C TYR A 263 -12.68 -7.86 -3.55
N ALA A 264 -12.45 -6.76 -2.82
CA ALA A 264 -11.54 -6.76 -1.67
C ALA A 264 -12.01 -7.71 -0.56
N HIS A 265 -13.33 -7.77 -0.32
CA HIS A 265 -13.94 -8.70 0.63
C HIS A 265 -13.73 -10.16 0.20
N ALA A 266 -14.00 -10.49 -1.07
CA ALA A 266 -13.81 -11.85 -1.60
C ALA A 266 -12.36 -12.31 -1.49
N MET A 267 -11.40 -11.42 -1.71
CA MET A 267 -9.96 -11.69 -1.55
C MET A 267 -9.49 -11.67 -0.09
N SER A 268 -10.35 -11.23 0.84
CA SER A 268 -10.05 -11.12 2.28
C SER A 268 -8.77 -10.34 2.59
N TYR A 269 -8.53 -9.23 1.89
CA TYR A 269 -7.33 -8.41 2.08
C TYR A 269 -7.25 -7.85 3.50
N LYS A 270 -6.12 -8.09 4.17
CA LYS A 270 -5.86 -7.63 5.55
C LYS A 270 -5.35 -6.19 5.60
N LYS A 271 -4.52 -5.82 4.64
CA LYS A 271 -3.84 -4.51 4.62
C LYS A 271 -4.57 -3.45 3.79
N ILE A 272 -5.84 -3.70 3.45
CA ILE A 272 -6.66 -2.80 2.67
C ILE A 272 -7.92 -2.42 3.43
N ALA A 273 -8.13 -1.11 3.57
CA ALA A 273 -9.39 -0.52 4.00
C ALA A 273 -10.14 0.06 2.80
N VAL A 274 -11.33 -0.44 2.52
CA VAL A 274 -12.20 0.14 1.49
C VAL A 274 -13.18 1.09 2.15
N VAL A 275 -13.30 2.28 1.58
CA VAL A 275 -14.29 3.30 1.97
C VAL A 275 -15.32 3.39 0.86
N VAL A 276 -16.59 3.26 1.21
CA VAL A 276 -17.70 3.38 0.25
C VAL A 276 -18.36 4.75 0.43
N ASP A 277 -18.61 5.43 -0.68
CA ASP A 277 -19.23 6.75 -0.72
C ASP A 277 -20.15 6.95 -1.91
N ASP A 278 -20.96 7.99 -1.86
CA ASP A 278 -21.76 8.44 -3.00
C ASP A 278 -20.85 8.97 -4.12
N ALA A 279 -21.19 8.70 -5.37
CA ALA A 279 -20.40 9.12 -6.53
C ALA A 279 -20.23 10.65 -6.64
N ASP A 280 -21.23 11.42 -6.23
CA ASP A 280 -21.20 12.88 -6.23
C ASP A 280 -20.30 13.48 -5.15
N LYS A 281 -19.84 12.66 -4.18
CA LYS A 281 -18.94 13.04 -3.09
C LYS A 281 -17.51 12.52 -3.23
N ALA A 282 -17.16 11.91 -4.35
CA ALA A 282 -15.82 11.37 -4.60
C ALA A 282 -14.70 12.40 -4.36
N ASN A 283 -14.98 13.69 -4.57
CA ASN A 283 -14.04 14.80 -4.37
C ASN A 283 -13.80 15.16 -2.88
N GLU A 284 -14.56 14.59 -1.94
CA GLU A 284 -14.32 14.77 -0.50
C GLU A 284 -13.16 13.91 0.02
N TYR A 285 -12.66 12.98 -0.78
CA TYR A 285 -11.53 12.11 -0.42
C TYR A 285 -11.69 11.41 0.94
N LYS A 286 -12.83 10.75 1.19
CA LYS A 286 -13.09 10.08 2.47
C LYS A 286 -12.08 8.99 2.80
N SER A 287 -11.48 8.33 1.80
CA SER A 287 -10.35 7.42 2.00
C SER A 287 -9.15 8.11 2.65
N MET A 288 -8.87 9.37 2.24
CA MET A 288 -7.83 10.18 2.85
C MET A 288 -8.18 10.64 4.27
N SER A 289 -9.47 10.96 4.53
CA SER A 289 -9.94 11.27 5.88
C SER A 289 -9.81 10.06 6.81
N ALA A 290 -10.19 8.86 6.37
CA ALA A 290 -10.00 7.64 7.15
C ALA A 290 -8.50 7.38 7.45
N CYS A 291 -7.64 7.55 6.45
CA CYS A 291 -6.20 7.44 6.59
C CYS A 291 -5.63 8.46 7.60
N SER A 292 -6.09 9.72 7.54
CA SER A 292 -5.60 10.81 8.39
C SER A 292 -5.77 10.52 9.88
N TYR A 293 -6.82 9.80 10.28
CA TYR A 293 -7.01 9.36 11.65
C TYR A 293 -5.84 8.52 12.15
N PHE A 294 -5.39 7.55 11.37
CA PHE A 294 -4.26 6.69 11.74
C PHE A 294 -2.92 7.39 11.59
N ALA A 295 -2.80 8.37 10.70
CA ALA A 295 -1.60 9.19 10.54
C ALA A 295 -1.27 10.08 11.73
N GLN A 296 -2.20 10.26 12.68
CA GLN A 296 -1.99 11.05 13.89
C GLN A 296 -1.57 10.20 15.08
N VAL A 297 -1.76 8.90 15.01
CA VAL A 297 -1.56 8.01 16.15
C VAL A 297 -0.09 7.92 16.53
N ASN A 298 0.20 8.17 17.79
CA ASN A 298 1.55 8.01 18.34
C ASN A 298 1.70 6.63 18.99
N MET A 299 2.34 5.71 18.27
CA MET A 299 2.56 4.33 18.71
C MET A 299 3.43 4.17 19.96
N THR A 300 4.04 5.26 20.44
CA THR A 300 4.87 5.26 21.64
C THR A 300 4.19 5.91 22.85
N ALA A 301 2.98 6.45 22.65
CA ALA A 301 2.20 7.04 23.75
C ALA A 301 1.29 5.99 24.41
N ALA A 302 0.92 6.21 25.65
CA ALA A 302 -0.12 5.42 26.29
C ALA A 302 -1.44 5.57 25.51
N SER A 303 -2.08 4.46 25.16
CA SER A 303 -3.28 4.40 24.29
C SER A 303 -3.02 4.80 22.83
N PRO A 304 -2.14 4.11 22.12
CA PRO A 304 -1.67 4.51 20.80
C PRO A 304 -2.65 4.24 19.67
N MET A 305 -3.42 3.15 19.73
CA MET A 305 -4.33 2.77 18.65
C MET A 305 -5.78 2.87 19.06
N GLY A 306 -6.51 3.73 18.35
CA GLY A 306 -7.96 3.82 18.43
C GLY A 306 -8.65 3.10 17.28
N THR A 307 -9.97 3.00 17.37
CA THR A 307 -10.82 2.60 16.26
C THR A 307 -11.34 3.82 15.52
N LEU A 308 -11.51 3.69 14.22
CA LEU A 308 -12.20 4.69 13.40
C LEU A 308 -13.70 4.75 13.72
N PHE A 309 -14.26 3.67 14.29
CA PHE A 309 -15.68 3.54 14.60
C PHE A 309 -16.21 4.72 15.45
N GLN A 310 -17.30 5.32 14.99
CA GLN A 310 -17.97 6.49 15.57
C GLN A 310 -17.12 7.77 15.68
N LYS A 311 -16.00 7.84 14.96
CA LYS A 311 -15.22 9.09 14.93
C LYS A 311 -15.84 10.07 13.95
N ASN A 312 -16.09 11.28 14.43
CA ASN A 312 -16.46 12.42 13.59
C ASN A 312 -15.18 13.10 13.09
N MET A 313 -15.13 13.35 11.80
CA MET A 313 -13.97 13.95 11.12
C MET A 313 -14.40 15.19 10.36
N ALA A 314 -13.65 16.27 10.50
CA ALA A 314 -13.92 17.50 9.78
C ALA A 314 -13.56 17.37 8.27
N GLY A 315 -14.15 18.21 7.44
CA GLY A 315 -13.83 18.31 6.02
C GLY A 315 -14.53 17.29 5.11
N ILE A 316 -15.36 16.41 5.67
CA ILE A 316 -16.18 15.45 4.92
C ILE A 316 -17.64 15.51 5.39
N THR A 317 -18.57 15.07 4.52
CA THR A 317 -20.01 15.03 4.82
C THR A 317 -20.52 13.60 4.81
N ALA A 318 -21.59 13.32 5.58
CA ALA A 318 -22.18 12.00 5.65
C ALA A 318 -22.70 11.53 4.27
N SER A 319 -22.42 10.30 3.91
CA SER A 319 -22.95 9.64 2.71
C SER A 319 -24.47 9.42 2.86
N GLN A 320 -25.19 9.55 1.76
CA GLN A 320 -26.66 9.44 1.74
C GLN A 320 -27.13 8.15 1.07
N PHE A 321 -26.30 7.55 0.22
CA PHE A 321 -26.57 6.31 -0.52
C PHE A 321 -27.95 6.36 -1.22
N LYS A 322 -28.06 7.22 -2.23
CA LYS A 322 -29.28 7.38 -3.03
C LYS A 322 -29.33 6.31 -4.13
N ASP A 323 -30.46 5.60 -4.21
CA ASP A 323 -30.80 4.73 -5.33
C ASP A 323 -32.02 5.28 -6.05
N GLY A 324 -31.91 5.62 -7.34
CA GLY A 324 -32.99 6.17 -8.14
C GLY A 324 -33.68 7.42 -7.55
N GLY A 325 -32.99 8.16 -6.67
CA GLY A 325 -33.51 9.32 -5.95
C GLY A 325 -34.16 8.99 -4.59
N VAL A 326 -34.19 7.72 -4.20
CA VAL A 326 -34.69 7.27 -2.89
C VAL A 326 -33.47 6.99 -1.98
N ILE A 327 -33.50 7.55 -0.78
CA ILE A 327 -32.47 7.28 0.23
C ILE A 327 -32.76 5.90 0.84
N ASN A 328 -31.85 4.94 0.62
CA ASN A 328 -31.94 3.60 1.20
C ASN A 328 -30.73 3.30 2.11
N ALA A 329 -30.50 4.17 3.08
CA ALA A 329 -29.35 4.13 3.96
C ALA A 329 -29.23 2.83 4.76
N THR A 330 -30.35 2.22 5.17
CA THR A 330 -30.34 0.97 5.95
C THR A 330 -29.84 -0.21 5.10
N MET A 331 -30.35 -0.35 3.88
CA MET A 331 -29.92 -1.42 2.97
C MET A 331 -28.44 -1.27 2.59
N ALA A 332 -28.03 -0.04 2.26
CA ALA A 332 -26.63 0.26 1.97
C ALA A 332 -25.73 -0.07 3.18
N TRP A 333 -26.17 0.29 4.37
CA TRP A 333 -25.45 -0.04 5.61
C TRP A 333 -25.18 -1.54 5.72
N ASP A 334 -26.22 -2.38 5.61
CA ASP A 334 -26.08 -3.83 5.79
C ASP A 334 -25.14 -4.45 4.73
N ASN A 335 -25.26 -3.99 3.48
CA ASN A 335 -24.40 -4.46 2.39
C ASN A 335 -22.94 -4.03 2.57
N ILE A 336 -22.69 -2.76 2.91
CA ILE A 336 -21.34 -2.23 3.15
C ILE A 336 -20.71 -2.94 4.36
N MET A 337 -21.46 -3.06 5.46
CA MET A 337 -20.97 -3.76 6.66
C MET A 337 -20.73 -5.24 6.39
N GLY A 338 -21.57 -5.88 5.58
CA GLY A 338 -21.40 -7.27 5.16
C GLY A 338 -20.12 -7.52 4.37
N LYS A 339 -19.65 -6.54 3.59
CA LYS A 339 -18.39 -6.57 2.83
C LYS A 339 -17.16 -6.14 3.64
N ASN A 340 -17.30 -5.84 4.93
CA ASN A 340 -16.26 -5.27 5.78
C ASN A 340 -15.70 -3.92 5.28
N ALA A 341 -16.49 -3.19 4.49
CA ALA A 341 -16.14 -1.86 4.06
C ALA A 341 -16.53 -0.80 5.10
N ASN A 342 -16.03 0.41 4.92
CA ASN A 342 -16.23 1.53 5.83
C ASN A 342 -17.03 2.61 5.13
N CYS A 343 -17.87 3.33 5.87
CA CYS A 343 -18.57 4.51 5.34
C CYS A 343 -18.73 5.57 6.43
N PHE A 344 -18.82 6.82 6.02
CA PHE A 344 -19.06 7.95 6.92
C PHE A 344 -20.54 8.34 6.80
N VAL A 345 -21.30 8.19 7.88
CA VAL A 345 -22.75 8.28 7.86
C VAL A 345 -23.28 9.13 9.01
N LYS A 346 -24.49 9.63 8.84
CA LYS A 346 -25.28 10.24 9.93
C LYS A 346 -26.03 9.16 10.67
N TYR A 347 -25.76 9.01 11.95
CA TYR A 347 -26.38 7.94 12.76
C TYR A 347 -27.87 8.21 13.06
N THR A 348 -28.22 9.43 13.46
CA THR A 348 -29.60 9.90 13.67
C THR A 348 -29.67 11.41 13.52
N GLU A 349 -30.88 11.96 13.54
CA GLU A 349 -31.06 13.41 13.52
C GLU A 349 -30.50 14.14 14.77
N VAL A 350 -30.27 13.38 15.84
CA VAL A 350 -29.85 13.90 17.16
C VAL A 350 -28.35 13.71 17.39
N TYR A 351 -27.72 12.74 16.71
CA TYR A 351 -26.29 12.43 16.86
C TYR A 351 -25.49 12.91 15.67
N ASP A 352 -24.24 13.26 15.95
CA ASP A 352 -23.28 13.70 14.92
C ASP A 352 -22.97 12.60 13.90
N ASP A 353 -22.46 13.02 12.76
CA ASP A 353 -21.93 12.15 11.71
C ASP A 353 -20.71 11.38 12.24
N GLY A 354 -20.50 10.18 11.73
CA GLY A 354 -19.36 9.36 12.15
C GLY A 354 -19.12 8.15 11.29
N TRP A 355 -17.95 7.58 11.44
CA TRP A 355 -17.55 6.36 10.74
C TRP A 355 -18.33 5.15 11.25
N ALA A 356 -18.89 4.38 10.34
CA ALA A 356 -19.73 3.22 10.64
C ALA A 356 -18.94 2.01 11.16
N LYS A 357 -17.71 1.87 10.69
CA LYS A 357 -16.82 0.76 11.02
C LYS A 357 -15.39 1.29 11.15
N GLY A 358 -14.41 0.45 11.11
CA GLY A 358 -12.99 0.75 11.14
C GLY A 358 -12.22 -0.52 10.85
N THR A 359 -12.67 -1.25 9.80
CA THR A 359 -12.17 -2.57 9.48
C THR A 359 -11.48 -2.61 8.12
N SER A 360 -10.50 -3.51 8.00
CA SER A 360 -9.96 -3.94 6.71
C SER A 360 -10.97 -4.82 5.97
N ALA A 361 -10.75 -5.09 4.70
CA ALA A 361 -11.60 -5.96 3.89
C ALA A 361 -11.72 -7.40 4.44
N SER A 362 -10.73 -7.87 5.21
CA SER A 362 -10.80 -9.16 5.94
C SER A 362 -11.67 -9.12 7.19
N GLY A 363 -12.15 -7.95 7.61
CA GLY A 363 -12.98 -7.78 8.82
C GLY A 363 -12.22 -7.50 10.11
N HIS A 364 -10.89 -7.48 10.09
CA HIS A 364 -10.08 -7.11 11.25
C HIS A 364 -10.09 -5.60 11.43
N GLN A 365 -9.94 -5.13 12.68
CA GLN A 365 -9.81 -3.71 12.95
C GLN A 365 -8.52 -3.15 12.33
N ILE A 366 -8.61 -2.01 11.65
CA ILE A 366 -7.45 -1.35 11.02
C ILE A 366 -6.35 -1.08 12.06
N GLY A 367 -6.74 -0.56 13.22
CA GLY A 367 -5.82 -0.26 14.31
C GLY A 367 -5.03 -1.47 14.78
N ASP A 368 -5.67 -2.64 14.88
CA ASP A 368 -5.03 -3.88 15.35
C ASP A 368 -4.00 -4.38 14.32
N ILE A 369 -4.28 -4.24 13.02
CA ILE A 369 -3.32 -4.61 11.96
C ILE A 369 -2.10 -3.70 11.99
N ILE A 370 -2.31 -2.39 12.05
CA ILE A 370 -1.22 -1.42 12.12
C ILE A 370 -0.38 -1.62 13.39
N ALA A 371 -1.04 -1.93 14.53
CA ALA A 371 -0.37 -2.26 15.77
C ALA A 371 0.48 -3.52 15.65
N GLY A 372 -0.03 -4.56 14.99
CA GLY A 372 0.72 -5.78 14.70
C GLY A 372 1.97 -5.51 13.87
N ASP A 373 1.86 -4.79 12.77
CA ASP A 373 3.00 -4.40 11.93
C ASP A 373 4.04 -3.57 12.71
N PHE A 374 3.58 -2.71 13.62
CA PHE A 374 4.46 -1.94 14.48
C PHE A 374 5.20 -2.81 15.50
N VAL A 375 4.54 -3.82 16.08
CA VAL A 375 5.16 -4.80 16.99
C VAL A 375 6.29 -5.52 16.28
N ASP A 376 6.03 -6.03 15.08
CA ASP A 376 7.02 -6.76 14.28
C ASP A 376 8.23 -5.89 13.93
N TYR A 377 7.96 -4.67 13.49
CA TYR A 377 8.99 -3.68 13.24
C TYR A 377 9.84 -3.42 14.50
N ARG A 378 9.18 -3.21 15.66
CA ARG A 378 9.87 -2.86 16.90
C ARG A 378 10.79 -3.99 17.39
N ILE A 379 10.29 -5.22 17.36
CA ILE A 379 11.09 -6.40 17.74
C ILE A 379 12.31 -6.54 16.82
N THR A 380 12.10 -6.46 15.51
CA THR A 380 13.17 -6.54 14.52
C THR A 380 14.22 -5.45 14.73
N TYR A 381 13.79 -4.21 14.99
CA TYR A 381 14.68 -3.08 15.26
C TYR A 381 15.53 -3.30 16.52
N GLU A 382 14.92 -3.71 17.65
CA GLU A 382 15.63 -3.91 18.90
C GLU A 382 16.63 -5.08 18.80
N LEU A 383 16.26 -6.19 18.15
CA LEU A 383 17.17 -7.31 17.91
C LEU A 383 18.35 -6.93 17.01
N PHE A 384 18.08 -6.19 15.94
CA PHE A 384 19.13 -5.69 15.07
C PHE A 384 20.10 -4.75 15.80
N TYR A 385 19.55 -3.81 16.58
CA TYR A 385 20.35 -2.88 17.39
C TYR A 385 21.18 -3.62 18.42
N MET A 386 20.63 -4.64 19.08
CA MET A 386 21.36 -5.50 20.00
C MET A 386 22.55 -6.20 19.29
N LEU A 387 22.31 -6.83 18.14
CA LEU A 387 23.39 -7.49 17.37
C LEU A 387 24.50 -6.51 16.97
N ARG A 388 24.14 -5.29 16.63
CA ARG A 388 25.11 -4.23 16.26
C ARG A 388 25.89 -3.70 17.46
N SER A 389 25.29 -3.70 18.65
CA SER A 389 25.88 -3.14 19.88
C SER A 389 26.84 -4.06 20.61
N VAL A 390 26.80 -5.38 20.31
CA VAL A 390 27.64 -6.37 20.97
C VAL A 390 28.72 -6.90 20.00
N PRO A 391 29.98 -7.03 20.44
CA PRO A 391 31.03 -7.58 19.59
C PRO A 391 30.77 -9.02 19.13
N LYS A 392 30.08 -9.80 19.98
CA LYS A 392 29.72 -11.19 19.71
C LYS A 392 28.51 -11.59 20.56
N LEU A 393 27.53 -12.22 19.93
CA LEU A 393 26.45 -12.92 20.61
C LEU A 393 26.82 -14.40 20.71
N PRO A 394 27.16 -14.93 21.89
CA PRO A 394 27.56 -16.33 22.02
C PRO A 394 26.37 -17.26 21.87
N VAL A 395 26.56 -18.41 21.20
CA VAL A 395 25.55 -19.47 21.06
C VAL A 395 25.55 -20.34 22.32
N THR A 396 25.10 -19.78 23.43
CA THR A 396 25.09 -20.37 24.79
C THR A 396 23.84 -19.85 25.53
N SER A 397 23.60 -20.38 26.75
CA SER A 397 22.54 -19.87 27.64
C SER A 397 22.65 -18.36 27.91
N GLY A 398 23.87 -17.82 27.99
CA GLY A 398 24.07 -16.38 28.14
C GLY A 398 23.65 -15.58 26.92
N GLY A 399 23.77 -16.16 25.72
CA GLY A 399 23.22 -15.57 24.48
C GLY A 399 21.70 -15.61 24.43
N ALA A 400 21.10 -16.75 24.85
CA ALA A 400 19.65 -16.88 24.96
C ALA A 400 19.05 -15.81 25.89
N ILE A 401 19.58 -15.65 27.08
CA ILE A 401 19.16 -14.63 28.05
C ILE A 401 19.24 -13.20 27.46
N ARG A 402 20.28 -12.90 26.68
CA ARG A 402 20.41 -11.59 26.05
C ARG A 402 19.33 -11.34 25.00
N ILE A 403 19.02 -12.36 24.18
CA ILE A 403 17.92 -12.28 23.20
C ILE A 403 16.59 -12.07 23.93
N GLU A 404 16.30 -12.89 24.95
CA GLU A 404 15.08 -12.77 25.76
C GLU A 404 14.95 -11.38 26.41
N GLN A 405 16.03 -10.85 27.00
CA GLN A 405 16.04 -9.51 27.60
C GLN A 405 15.80 -8.41 26.56
N CYS A 406 16.38 -8.54 25.36
CA CYS A 406 16.17 -7.60 24.28
C CYS A 406 14.71 -7.60 23.83
N MET A 407 14.14 -8.79 23.57
CA MET A 407 12.73 -8.93 23.20
C MET A 407 11.80 -8.47 24.32
N ALA A 408 12.08 -8.84 25.57
CA ALA A 408 11.30 -8.38 26.71
C ALA A 408 11.31 -6.85 26.84
N THR A 409 12.42 -6.19 26.48
CA THR A 409 12.49 -4.72 26.45
C THR A 409 11.59 -4.15 25.37
N ALA A 410 11.56 -4.76 24.16
CA ALA A 410 10.67 -4.35 23.09
C ALA A 410 9.19 -4.52 23.50
N PHE A 411 8.82 -5.69 24.02
CA PHE A 411 7.46 -5.96 24.48
C PHE A 411 7.02 -5.08 25.65
N ARG A 412 7.92 -4.78 26.59
CA ARG A 412 7.62 -3.84 27.68
C ARG A 412 7.25 -2.46 27.16
N ARG A 413 8.00 -1.93 26.20
CA ARG A 413 7.67 -0.64 25.57
C ARG A 413 6.31 -0.66 24.87
N LEU A 414 5.95 -1.78 24.25
CA LEU A 414 4.63 -1.96 23.62
C LEU A 414 3.51 -2.04 24.67
N ALA A 415 3.77 -2.69 25.82
CA ALA A 415 2.84 -2.72 26.94
C ALA A 415 2.67 -1.35 27.60
N ASP A 416 3.78 -0.63 27.83
CA ASP A 416 3.76 0.75 28.37
C ASP A 416 3.01 1.70 27.42
N ALA A 417 3.10 1.46 26.11
CA ALA A 417 2.33 2.18 25.09
C ALA A 417 0.87 1.72 24.98
N GLY A 418 0.44 0.67 25.67
CA GLY A 418 -0.92 0.13 25.61
C GLY A 418 -1.26 -0.64 24.33
N VAL A 419 -0.28 -1.00 23.52
CA VAL A 419 -0.48 -1.83 22.29
C VAL A 419 -0.81 -3.26 22.66
N ILE A 420 -0.13 -3.80 23.69
CA ILE A 420 -0.36 -5.13 24.22
C ILE A 420 -0.75 -5.06 25.70
N GLY A 421 -1.45 -6.07 26.18
CA GLY A 421 -1.90 -6.12 27.58
C GLY A 421 -2.31 -7.52 28.02
N PRO A 422 -2.52 -7.72 29.33
CA PRO A 422 -2.92 -9.02 29.88
C PRO A 422 -4.33 -9.40 29.43
N GLY A 423 -4.57 -10.70 29.32
CA GLY A 423 -5.86 -11.26 28.96
C GLY A 423 -5.77 -12.68 28.44
N THR A 424 -6.85 -13.16 27.84
CA THR A 424 -6.93 -14.48 27.24
C THR A 424 -7.12 -14.32 25.73
N ALA A 425 -6.22 -14.92 24.94
CA ALA A 425 -6.33 -14.92 23.50
C ALA A 425 -7.49 -15.82 23.00
N GLN A 426 -7.86 -15.67 21.75
CA GLN A 426 -8.98 -16.39 21.16
C GLN A 426 -8.78 -17.92 21.17
N ASP A 427 -7.55 -18.39 21.13
CA ASP A 427 -7.16 -19.81 21.21
C ASP A 427 -7.13 -20.35 22.67
N GLY A 428 -7.45 -19.50 23.65
CA GLY A 428 -7.43 -19.83 25.07
C GLY A 428 -6.07 -19.63 25.76
N GLU A 429 -5.03 -19.17 25.06
CA GLU A 429 -3.74 -18.87 25.69
C GLU A 429 -3.88 -17.65 26.62
N VAL A 430 -3.42 -17.81 27.88
CA VAL A 430 -3.49 -16.75 28.89
C VAL A 430 -2.19 -15.96 28.89
N PHE A 431 -2.30 -14.63 28.87
CA PHE A 431 -1.21 -13.67 28.98
C PHE A 431 -1.35 -12.88 30.28
N ASP A 432 -0.49 -13.16 31.22
CA ASP A 432 -0.46 -12.51 32.54
C ASP A 432 0.49 -11.30 32.55
N GLY A 433 0.46 -10.53 33.63
CA GLY A 433 1.39 -9.42 33.89
C GLY A 433 1.28 -8.30 32.86
N LEU A 434 2.27 -8.17 31.99
CA LEU A 434 2.32 -7.15 30.95
C LEU A 434 1.76 -7.62 29.58
N GLY A 435 1.17 -8.82 29.53
CA GLY A 435 0.52 -9.32 28.34
C GLY A 435 1.47 -9.88 27.27
N TYR A 436 2.65 -10.34 27.65
CA TYR A 436 3.58 -10.97 26.71
C TYR A 436 4.36 -12.16 27.30
N LYS A 437 4.86 -13.01 26.45
CA LYS A 437 5.76 -14.13 26.74
C LYS A 437 6.93 -14.10 25.79
N VAL A 438 8.15 -14.30 26.31
CA VAL A 438 9.39 -14.34 25.53
C VAL A 438 10.20 -15.54 25.95
N TYR A 439 10.74 -16.24 24.97
CA TYR A 439 11.56 -17.42 25.16
C TYR A 439 12.57 -17.58 24.03
N ALA A 440 13.81 -17.95 24.36
CA ALA A 440 14.87 -18.27 23.40
C ALA A 440 15.57 -19.57 23.79
N GLU A 441 15.52 -20.56 22.91
CA GLU A 441 16.18 -21.84 23.11
C GLU A 441 17.60 -21.82 22.51
N VAL A 442 18.58 -22.37 23.24
CA VAL A 442 19.94 -22.45 22.75
C VAL A 442 20.02 -23.42 21.57
N PRO A 443 20.48 -22.99 20.40
CA PRO A 443 20.60 -23.86 19.24
C PRO A 443 21.54 -25.07 19.50
N THR A 444 21.19 -26.19 18.89
CA THR A 444 21.96 -27.44 18.97
C THR A 444 22.37 -27.91 17.57
N GLY A 445 23.28 -28.87 17.48
CA GLY A 445 23.68 -29.48 16.21
C GLY A 445 24.17 -28.49 15.16
N THR A 446 23.64 -28.59 13.95
CA THR A 446 24.01 -27.77 12.78
C THR A 446 23.70 -26.28 12.98
N GLU A 447 22.59 -25.96 13.63
CA GLU A 447 22.19 -24.57 13.92
C GLU A 447 23.22 -23.86 14.79
N ARG A 448 23.76 -24.58 15.80
CA ARG A 448 24.80 -24.05 16.67
C ARG A 448 26.10 -23.76 15.91
N VAL A 449 26.47 -24.64 14.98
CA VAL A 449 27.68 -24.47 14.15
C VAL A 449 27.52 -23.28 13.21
N GLN A 450 26.32 -23.09 12.65
CA GLN A 450 25.99 -21.99 11.76
C GLN A 450 25.69 -20.67 12.50
N GLY A 451 25.52 -20.70 13.83
CA GLY A 451 25.17 -19.53 14.62
C GLY A 451 23.74 -19.06 14.40
N VAL A 452 22.83 -19.97 14.01
CA VAL A 452 21.42 -19.66 13.70
C VAL A 452 20.55 -19.96 14.93
N TRP A 453 19.68 -19.03 15.28
CA TRP A 453 18.69 -19.14 16.36
C TRP A 453 17.29 -19.29 15.77
N ASN A 454 16.78 -20.52 15.66
CA ASN A 454 15.46 -20.78 15.06
C ASN A 454 14.32 -20.80 16.09
N ASN A 455 14.62 -21.12 17.35
CA ASN A 455 13.64 -21.24 18.42
C ASN A 455 13.64 -20.00 19.33
N VAL A 456 13.39 -18.84 18.74
CA VAL A 456 13.17 -17.58 19.47
C VAL A 456 11.72 -17.22 19.33
N VAL A 457 10.97 -17.20 20.43
CA VAL A 457 9.54 -16.97 20.45
C VAL A 457 9.23 -15.73 21.28
N GLY A 458 8.49 -14.79 20.67
CA GLY A 458 7.87 -13.67 21.38
C GLY A 458 6.39 -13.65 21.04
N LYS A 459 5.55 -13.61 22.05
CA LYS A 459 4.11 -13.51 21.90
C LYS A 459 3.60 -12.34 22.73
N GLY A 460 2.69 -11.56 22.20
CA GLY A 460 2.00 -10.48 22.91
C GLY A 460 0.52 -10.48 22.56
N LEU A 461 -0.34 -10.19 23.53
CA LEU A 461 -1.75 -10.07 23.31
C LEU A 461 -2.08 -8.61 22.99
N LEU A 462 -2.59 -8.33 21.79
CA LEU A 462 -3.08 -7.00 21.42
C LEU A 462 -4.27 -6.62 22.28
N THR A 463 -4.32 -5.37 22.73
CA THR A 463 -5.39 -4.87 23.61
C THR A 463 -6.74 -4.77 22.92
N GLY A 464 -6.78 -4.76 21.59
CA GLY A 464 -7.99 -4.68 20.79
C GLY A 464 -8.80 -3.39 21.03
N THR A 465 -9.88 -3.24 20.27
CA THR A 465 -10.76 -2.07 20.35
C THR A 465 -12.22 -2.46 20.56
N THR A 466 -12.94 -1.70 21.38
CA THR A 466 -14.38 -1.92 21.63
C THR A 466 -15.20 -1.37 20.47
N THR A 467 -15.99 -2.22 19.82
CA THR A 467 -16.88 -1.84 18.71
C THR A 467 -18.37 -1.91 19.07
N LYS A 468 -18.72 -2.55 20.15
CA LYS A 468 -20.12 -2.69 20.60
C LYS A 468 -20.19 -2.84 22.12
N ILE A 469 -21.09 -2.09 22.76
CA ILE A 469 -21.45 -2.24 24.18
C ILE A 469 -22.92 -2.62 24.25
N VAL A 470 -23.23 -3.75 24.90
CA VAL A 470 -24.60 -4.17 25.16
C VAL A 470 -24.89 -3.98 26.63
N VAL A 471 -25.84 -3.12 26.95
CA VAL A 471 -26.27 -2.85 28.33
C VAL A 471 -27.65 -3.43 28.58
N GLN A 472 -27.78 -4.29 29.59
CA GLN A 472 -29.08 -4.80 30.05
C GLN A 472 -29.43 -4.11 31.35
N ASN A 473 -30.45 -3.25 31.31
CA ASN A 473 -30.98 -2.58 32.50
C ASN A 473 -32.22 -3.31 33.00
N THR A 474 -32.20 -3.75 34.25
CA THR A 474 -33.38 -4.31 34.92
C THR A 474 -33.82 -3.35 36.03
N LEU A 475 -34.99 -2.74 35.88
CA LEU A 475 -35.63 -1.95 36.94
C LEU A 475 -36.48 -2.90 37.78
N LYS A 476 -36.23 -2.93 39.07
CA LYS A 476 -37.05 -3.65 40.07
C LYS A 476 -37.84 -2.61 40.87
N TYR A 477 -39.15 -2.88 41.00
CA TYR A 477 -40.07 -2.10 41.83
C TYR A 477 -40.13 -2.68 43.24
#